data_081fe236928760d91a7b04f677e16485
#
_entry.id   081fe236928760d91a7b04f677e16485
#
_cell.length_a   1.000
_cell.length_b   1.000
_cell.length_c   1.000
_cell.angle_alpha   90.00
_cell.angle_beta   90.00
_cell.angle_gamma   90.00
#
_symmetry.space_group_name_H-M   'P 1'
#
loop_
_entity.id
_entity.type
_entity.pdbx_description
1 polymer ?
#
loop_
_entity_poly.entity_id
_entity_poly.type
_entity_poly.pdbx_seq_one_letter_code
_entity_poly.pdbx_strand_id
1 'polypeptide(L)'
;MTTIDNFDHRILELLQSDGRMTITDLSDQIGLSKTPCLKRVQKLEAAGYIKGYQAIINHDLIENNHIAFVQIKLNDTKTKALNAFNKAIKEVPEVEQCHMIASNFD
;
A
#
# COMPACT_ATOMS: atom_id res chain seq x y z
N MET A 1 -22.15 -0.41 -9.44
CA MET A 1 -20.94 0.42 -9.63
C MET A 1 -20.91 1.52 -8.59
N THR A 2 -19.83 1.64 -7.85
CA THR A 2 -19.71 2.67 -6.83
C THR A 2 -19.23 3.97 -7.46
N THR A 3 -20.07 5.01 -7.32
CA THR A 3 -19.73 6.35 -7.80
C THR A 3 -19.15 7.14 -6.65
N ILE A 4 -18.02 7.79 -6.87
CA ILE A 4 -17.41 8.65 -5.86
C ILE A 4 -17.74 10.11 -6.13
N ASP A 5 -17.90 10.87 -5.05
CA ASP A 5 -18.24 12.30 -5.13
C ASP A 5 -17.03 13.17 -4.78
N ASN A 6 -17.27 14.49 -4.68
CA ASN A 6 -16.19 15.43 -4.38
C ASN A 6 -15.58 15.22 -3.00
N PHE A 7 -16.38 14.82 -2.02
CA PHE A 7 -15.86 14.49 -0.68
C PHE A 7 -14.92 13.29 -0.75
N ASP A 8 -15.30 12.27 -1.50
CA ASP A 8 -14.47 11.07 -1.66
C ASP A 8 -13.16 11.40 -2.36
N HIS A 9 -13.19 12.21 -3.42
CA HIS A 9 -11.98 12.66 -4.09
C HIS A 9 -11.05 13.41 -3.14
N ARG A 10 -11.61 14.26 -2.31
CA ARG A 10 -10.83 15.03 -1.34
C ARG A 10 -10.19 14.13 -0.30
N ILE A 11 -10.93 13.12 0.16
CA ILE A 11 -10.40 12.11 1.09
C ILE A 11 -9.20 11.40 0.47
N LEU A 12 -9.33 10.96 -0.79
CA LEU A 12 -8.25 10.26 -1.48
C LEU A 12 -7.02 11.15 -1.63
N GLU A 13 -7.19 12.43 -1.98
CA GLU A 13 -6.07 13.37 -2.08
C GLU A 13 -5.35 13.54 -0.75
N LEU A 14 -6.09 13.74 0.34
CA LEU A 14 -5.52 13.96 1.66
C LEU A 14 -4.80 12.72 2.17
N LEU A 15 -5.39 11.54 2.04
CA LEU A 15 -4.78 10.29 2.47
C LEU A 15 -3.58 9.91 1.61
N GLN A 16 -3.59 10.27 0.34
CA GLN A 16 -2.43 10.03 -0.52
C GLN A 16 -1.24 10.87 -0.06
N SER A 17 -1.48 12.07 0.42
CA SER A 17 -0.43 12.96 0.95
C SER A 17 0.03 12.56 2.35
N ASP A 18 -0.90 12.09 3.19
CA ASP A 18 -0.62 11.67 4.57
C ASP A 18 -1.52 10.51 4.96
N GLY A 19 -1.02 9.29 4.78
CA GLY A 19 -1.76 8.07 5.10
C GLY A 19 -1.98 7.83 6.58
N ARG A 20 -1.34 8.61 7.45
CA ARG A 20 -1.51 8.51 8.90
C ARG A 20 -2.49 9.55 9.46
N MET A 21 -3.09 10.34 8.61
CA MET A 21 -4.06 11.33 9.05
C MET A 21 -5.19 10.68 9.83
N THR A 22 -5.53 11.25 10.98
CA THR A 22 -6.63 10.73 11.80
C THR A 22 -7.97 11.08 11.18
N ILE A 23 -9.01 10.33 11.54
CA ILE A 23 -10.38 10.63 11.10
C ILE A 23 -10.79 12.02 11.56
N THR A 24 -10.37 12.43 12.76
CA THR A 24 -10.64 13.78 13.26
C THR A 24 -10.06 14.85 12.33
N ASP A 25 -8.78 14.73 12.00
CA ASP A 25 -8.12 15.69 11.12
C ASP A 25 -8.72 15.66 9.72
N LEU A 26 -8.98 14.47 9.21
CA LEU A 26 -9.58 14.31 7.88
C LEU A 26 -10.96 14.96 7.81
N SER A 27 -11.82 14.70 8.80
CA SER A 27 -13.16 15.26 8.85
C SER A 27 -13.15 16.79 8.95
N ASP A 28 -12.21 17.35 9.72
CA ASP A 28 -12.04 18.79 9.83
C ASP A 28 -11.64 19.41 8.49
N GLN A 29 -10.74 18.76 7.76
CA GLN A 29 -10.26 19.24 6.47
C GLN A 29 -11.34 19.27 5.40
N ILE A 30 -12.25 18.30 5.42
CA ILE A 30 -13.26 18.17 4.37
C ILE A 30 -14.62 18.71 4.78
N GLY A 31 -14.78 19.15 6.03
CA GLY A 31 -16.02 19.76 6.49
C GLY A 31 -17.14 18.76 6.78
N LEU A 32 -16.81 17.56 7.17
CA LEU A 32 -17.79 16.55 7.60
C LEU A 32 -17.58 16.22 9.08
N SER A 33 -18.62 15.69 9.73
CA SER A 33 -18.47 15.13 11.06
C SER A 33 -17.75 13.77 10.97
N LYS A 34 -17.25 13.28 12.12
CA LYS A 34 -16.39 12.09 12.14
C LYS A 34 -17.06 10.83 11.61
N THR A 35 -18.29 10.57 12.00
CA THR A 35 -18.98 9.33 11.64
C THR A 35 -19.19 9.21 10.12
N PRO A 36 -19.77 10.20 9.42
CA PRO A 36 -19.87 10.10 7.97
C PRO A 36 -18.52 10.09 7.26
N CYS A 37 -17.52 10.77 7.81
CA CYS A 37 -16.18 10.72 7.27
C CYS A 37 -15.59 9.30 7.33
N LEU A 38 -15.69 8.66 8.49
CA LEU A 38 -15.23 7.29 8.68
C LEU A 38 -15.93 6.31 7.73
N LYS A 39 -17.25 6.45 7.59
CA LYS A 39 -18.01 5.59 6.68
C LYS A 39 -17.56 5.73 5.24
N ARG A 40 -17.23 6.95 4.81
CA ARG A 40 -16.72 7.18 3.46
C ARG A 40 -15.36 6.51 3.26
N VAL A 41 -14.47 6.63 4.24
CA VAL A 41 -13.16 5.98 4.17
C VAL A 41 -13.33 4.47 4.08
N GLN A 42 -14.16 3.88 4.95
CA GLN A 42 -14.42 2.44 4.93
C GLN A 42 -15.01 1.97 3.60
N LYS A 43 -15.90 2.75 3.02
CA LYS A 43 -16.50 2.44 1.72
C LYS A 43 -15.44 2.48 0.60
N LEU A 44 -14.55 3.47 0.64
CA LEU A 44 -13.46 3.57 -0.34
C LEU A 44 -12.49 2.41 -0.22
N GLU A 45 -12.20 1.98 1.00
CA GLU A 45 -11.38 0.79 1.23
C GLU A 45 -12.06 -0.47 0.69
N ALA A 46 -13.33 -0.66 1.04
CA ALA A 46 -14.08 -1.84 0.62
C ALA A 46 -14.26 -1.91 -0.89
N ALA A 47 -14.43 -0.76 -1.54
CA ALA A 47 -14.60 -0.68 -3.00
C ALA A 47 -13.29 -0.79 -3.78
N GLY A 48 -12.15 -0.80 -3.10
CA GLY A 48 -10.85 -0.96 -3.73
C GLY A 48 -10.19 0.33 -4.20
N TYR A 49 -10.79 1.49 -3.95
CA TYR A 49 -10.12 2.76 -4.26
C TYR A 49 -8.89 2.98 -3.39
N ILE A 50 -8.95 2.52 -2.15
CA ILE A 50 -7.80 2.51 -1.25
C ILE A 50 -7.36 1.06 -1.10
N LYS A 51 -6.18 0.75 -1.63
CA LYS A 51 -5.64 -0.61 -1.57
C LYS A 51 -4.98 -0.91 -0.23
N GLY A 52 -4.51 0.10 0.45
CA GLY A 52 -3.81 -0.05 1.71
C GLY A 52 -3.03 1.19 2.06
N TYR A 53 -2.29 1.11 3.14
CA TYR A 53 -1.46 2.18 3.66
C TYR A 53 -0.06 1.64 3.89
N GLN A 54 0.95 2.43 3.56
CA GLN A 54 2.33 1.99 3.74
C GLN A 54 3.21 3.17 4.09
N ALA A 55 4.32 2.87 4.75
CA ALA A 55 5.34 3.86 5.03
C ALA A 55 6.24 4.04 3.81
N ILE A 56 6.64 5.27 3.58
CA ILE A 56 7.66 5.58 2.57
C ILE A 56 8.99 5.64 3.30
N ILE A 57 9.89 4.73 2.97
CA ILE A 57 11.15 4.55 3.67
C ILE A 57 12.26 5.31 2.96
N ASN A 58 13.07 6.02 3.74
CA ASN A 58 14.28 6.65 3.21
C ASN A 58 15.41 5.62 3.20
N HIS A 59 15.60 4.98 2.07
CA HIS A 59 16.59 3.91 1.92
C HIS A 59 18.02 4.42 2.04
N ASP A 60 18.26 5.69 1.79
CA ASP A 60 19.60 6.28 1.90
C ASP A 60 20.11 6.29 3.35
N LEU A 61 19.19 6.26 4.31
CA LEU A 61 19.53 6.26 5.73
C LEU A 61 19.69 4.86 6.31
N ILE A 62 19.36 3.82 5.54
CA ILE A 62 19.44 2.44 6.01
C ILE A 62 20.76 1.83 5.57
N GLU A 63 21.54 1.35 6.54
CA GLU A 63 22.81 0.71 6.29
C GLU A 63 22.66 -0.82 6.13
N ASN A 64 23.80 -1.50 5.92
CA ASN A 64 23.87 -2.87 5.44
C ASN A 64 23.13 -3.95 6.24
N ASN A 65 22.79 -3.69 7.48
CA ASN A 65 22.14 -4.70 8.35
C ASN A 65 20.64 -4.51 8.48
N HIS A 66 20.09 -3.64 7.65
CA HIS A 66 18.70 -3.23 7.80
C HIS A 66 17.82 -3.82 6.71
N ILE A 67 16.53 -3.53 6.79
CA ILE A 67 15.54 -4.08 5.87
C ILE A 67 15.75 -3.46 4.48
N ALA A 68 15.87 -4.30 3.47
CA ALA A 68 15.88 -3.88 2.08
C ALA A 68 14.65 -4.45 1.39
N PHE A 69 13.92 -3.60 0.67
CA PHE A 69 12.77 -4.01 -0.12
C PHE A 69 13.18 -4.06 -1.59
N VAL A 70 13.09 -5.23 -2.18
CA VAL A 70 13.48 -5.43 -3.57
C VAL A 70 12.24 -5.80 -4.36
N GLN A 71 11.99 -5.04 -5.42
CA GLN A 71 10.92 -5.35 -6.37
C GLN A 71 11.53 -6.02 -7.58
N ILE A 72 11.04 -7.20 -7.90
CA ILE A 72 11.56 -7.99 -9.00
C ILE A 72 10.42 -8.26 -9.97
N LYS A 73 10.65 -7.91 -11.23
CA LYS A 73 9.74 -8.25 -12.31
C LYS A 73 10.18 -9.56 -12.94
N LEU A 74 9.30 -10.53 -12.93
CA LEU A 74 9.56 -11.83 -13.55
C LEU A 74 9.04 -11.82 -14.98
N ASN A 75 9.83 -12.41 -15.90
CA ASN A 75 9.40 -12.57 -17.29
C ASN A 75 8.31 -13.62 -17.43
N ASP A 76 8.28 -14.56 -16.50
CA ASP A 76 7.28 -15.61 -16.46
C ASP A 76 6.67 -15.65 -15.05
N THR A 77 5.36 -15.38 -14.96
CA THR A 77 4.64 -15.36 -13.70
C THR A 77 3.89 -16.66 -13.42
N LYS A 78 4.14 -17.72 -14.19
CA LYS A 78 3.54 -19.02 -13.93
C LYS A 78 3.99 -19.54 -12.58
N THR A 79 3.14 -20.36 -11.96
CA THR A 79 3.37 -20.89 -10.62
C THR A 79 4.75 -21.54 -10.48
N LYS A 80 5.18 -22.27 -11.49
CA LYS A 80 6.49 -22.95 -11.46
C LYS A 80 7.63 -21.97 -11.35
N ALA A 81 7.60 -20.86 -12.11
CA ALA A 81 8.64 -19.84 -12.07
C ALA A 81 8.64 -19.12 -10.73
N LEU A 82 7.47 -18.78 -10.18
CA LEU A 82 7.34 -18.12 -8.90
C LEU A 82 7.85 -19.02 -7.76
N ASN A 83 7.53 -20.30 -7.80
CA ASN A 83 8.00 -21.24 -6.78
C ASN A 83 9.51 -21.41 -6.82
N ALA A 84 10.09 -21.50 -8.01
CA ALA A 84 11.54 -21.59 -8.17
C ALA A 84 12.22 -20.34 -7.62
N PHE A 85 11.69 -19.17 -7.91
CA PHE A 85 12.21 -17.91 -7.41
C PHE A 85 12.14 -17.85 -5.89
N ASN A 86 10.99 -18.19 -5.30
CA ASN A 86 10.81 -18.18 -3.85
C ASN A 86 11.77 -19.13 -3.15
N LYS A 87 12.00 -20.29 -3.72
CA LYS A 87 12.94 -21.27 -3.17
C LYS A 87 14.35 -20.72 -3.20
N ALA A 88 14.77 -20.14 -4.32
CA ALA A 88 16.11 -19.57 -4.46
C ALA A 88 16.34 -18.43 -3.45
N ILE A 89 15.34 -17.56 -3.26
CA ILE A 89 15.44 -16.45 -2.31
C ILE A 89 15.58 -16.93 -0.88
N LYS A 90 14.84 -17.99 -0.50
CA LYS A 90 14.91 -18.54 0.86
C LYS A 90 16.26 -19.13 1.20
N GLU A 91 17.06 -19.53 0.22
CA GLU A 91 18.37 -20.09 0.41
C GLU A 91 19.44 -19.01 0.59
N VAL A 92 19.10 -17.74 0.40
CA VAL A 92 20.03 -16.62 0.59
C VAL A 92 19.98 -16.16 2.04
N PRO A 93 21.09 -16.30 2.81
CA PRO A 93 21.07 -15.99 4.25
C PRO A 93 20.72 -14.53 4.58
N GLU A 94 20.98 -13.62 3.67
CA GLU A 94 20.72 -12.19 3.86
C GLU A 94 19.25 -11.82 3.69
N VAL A 95 18.42 -12.73 3.17
CA VAL A 95 17.00 -12.50 2.97
C VAL A 95 16.23 -13.07 4.13
N GLU A 96 15.79 -12.21 5.04
CA GLU A 96 15.03 -12.63 6.21
C GLU A 96 13.55 -12.80 5.91
N GLN A 97 13.02 -12.01 4.98
CA GLN A 97 11.62 -12.05 4.58
C GLN A 97 11.49 -11.89 3.07
N CYS A 98 10.62 -12.67 2.49
CA CYS A 98 10.29 -12.55 1.08
C CYS A 98 8.79 -12.38 0.93
N HIS A 99 8.37 -11.22 0.45
CA HIS A 99 6.97 -10.90 0.24
C HIS A 99 6.66 -10.80 -1.24
N MET A 100 5.67 -11.57 -1.67
CA MET A 100 5.18 -11.50 -3.04
C MET A 100 4.09 -10.44 -3.12
N ILE A 101 4.39 -9.37 -3.82
CA ILE A 101 3.44 -8.28 -3.99
C ILE A 101 2.77 -8.42 -5.35
N ALA A 102 1.45 -8.61 -5.35
CA ALA A 102 0.66 -8.60 -6.57
C ALA A 102 0.47 -7.14 -6.98
N SER A 103 1.13 -6.72 -8.02
CA SER A 103 1.10 -5.33 -8.47
C SER A 103 1.13 -5.26 -9.98
N ASN A 104 0.85 -4.08 -10.50
CA ASN A 104 0.79 -3.82 -11.93
C ASN A 104 2.15 -3.39 -12.47
N PHE A 105 3.17 -4.16 -12.23
CA PHE A 105 4.51 -3.90 -12.74
C PHE A 105 4.74 -4.49 -14.12
N ASP A 106 3.73 -4.59 -14.88
CA ASP A 106 3.88 -5.11 -16.25
C ASP A 106 4.37 -4.05 -17.22
#